data_f509f020ec2bffacb81334db2fed8c39
#
_entry.id   f509f020ec2bffacb81334db2fed8c39
#
_cell.length_a   1.000
_cell.length_b   1.000
_cell.length_c   1.000
_cell.angle_alpha   90.00
_cell.angle_beta   90.00
_cell.angle_gamma   90.00
#
_symmetry.space_group_name_H-M   'P 1'
#
loop_
_entity.id
_entity.type
_entity.pdbx_description
1 polymer ?
#
loop_
_entity_poly.entity_id
_entity_poly.type
_entity_poly.pdbx_seq_one_letter_code
_entity_poly.pdbx_strand_id
1 'polypeptide(L)'
;MTVCGIAVALVASATTLVHAGPVDVYRDGLEACPRNVPKSAPVLSESQAIARARTMLPEGFCGPSTFVSGCDAEPEFALGAWRMYFHQFRERNGTKDRGGLAHTYIILDPVGNCIANIPGTDPGAPR
;
A
#
# COMPACT_ATOMS: atom_id res chain seq x y z
N MET A 1 22.01 -62.08 7.11
CA MET A 1 21.02 -61.40 6.23
C MET A 1 20.69 -60.05 6.81
N THR A 2 21.23 -59.04 6.21
CA THR A 2 21.08 -57.65 6.67
C THR A 2 19.89 -57.02 5.99
N VAL A 3 18.86 -56.74 6.74
CA VAL A 3 17.70 -56.03 6.22
C VAL A 3 18.01 -54.52 6.29
N CYS A 4 18.23 -53.94 5.11
CA CYS A 4 18.41 -52.51 4.98
C CYS A 4 17.05 -51.82 5.09
N GLY A 5 16.79 -51.20 6.23
CA GLY A 5 15.62 -50.38 6.42
C GLY A 5 15.83 -49.03 5.72
N ILE A 6 15.09 -48.79 4.68
CA ILE A 6 15.05 -47.48 4.03
C ILE A 6 14.19 -46.55 4.92
N ALA A 7 14.84 -45.67 5.63
CA ALA A 7 14.15 -44.58 6.31
C ALA A 7 13.72 -43.56 5.25
N VAL A 8 12.46 -43.54 4.90
CA VAL A 8 11.87 -42.49 4.10
C VAL A 8 11.72 -41.28 5.02
N ALA A 9 12.61 -40.33 4.87
CA ALA A 9 12.46 -39.03 5.50
C ALA A 9 11.33 -38.29 4.80
N LEU A 10 10.15 -38.28 5.40
CA LEU A 10 9.07 -37.37 5.03
C LEU A 10 9.55 -35.94 5.35
N VAL A 11 10.01 -35.26 4.31
CA VAL A 11 10.20 -33.82 4.39
C VAL A 11 8.79 -33.23 4.37
N ALA A 12 8.25 -32.94 5.54
CA ALA A 12 7.08 -32.12 5.64
C ALA A 12 7.48 -30.72 5.15
N SER A 13 7.12 -30.41 3.91
CA SER A 13 7.16 -29.04 3.43
C SER A 13 6.11 -28.28 4.25
N ALA A 14 6.57 -27.63 5.31
CA ALA A 14 5.79 -26.65 5.99
C ALA A 14 5.59 -25.51 4.98
N THR A 15 4.49 -25.56 4.23
CA THR A 15 3.95 -24.36 3.63
C THR A 15 3.58 -23.45 4.78
N THR A 16 4.50 -22.61 5.17
CA THR A 16 4.18 -21.42 5.93
C THR A 16 3.21 -20.64 5.05
N LEU A 17 1.94 -20.83 5.29
CA LEU A 17 0.94 -19.83 4.96
C LEU A 17 1.42 -18.57 5.66
N VAL A 18 2.11 -17.71 4.88
CA VAL A 18 2.32 -16.35 5.33
C VAL A 18 0.90 -15.77 5.40
N HIS A 19 0.32 -15.89 6.55
CA HIS A 19 -0.81 -15.05 6.89
C HIS A 19 -0.24 -13.64 6.88
N ALA A 20 -0.35 -12.98 5.72
CA ALA A 20 -0.37 -11.55 5.73
C ALA A 20 -1.29 -11.17 6.88
N GLY A 21 -0.81 -10.37 7.84
CA GLY A 21 -1.63 -9.95 8.96
C GLY A 21 -2.98 -9.44 8.48
N PRO A 22 -3.94 -9.17 9.35
CA PRO A 22 -5.27 -8.76 8.92
C PRO A 22 -5.14 -7.66 7.89
N VAL A 23 -5.68 -7.90 6.71
CA VAL A 23 -5.77 -6.93 5.64
C VAL A 23 -7.15 -6.32 5.77
N ASP A 24 -7.20 -5.06 6.17
CA ASP A 24 -8.43 -4.30 6.06
C ASP A 24 -8.63 -3.95 4.60
N VAL A 25 -9.71 -4.42 4.05
CA VAL A 25 -10.05 -4.20 2.66
C VAL A 25 -11.21 -3.22 2.61
N TYR A 26 -11.01 -2.12 1.94
CA TYR A 26 -12.03 -1.11 1.75
C TYR A 26 -12.68 -1.26 0.37
N ARG A 27 -13.98 -1.04 0.32
CA ARG A 27 -14.77 -0.97 -0.92
C ARG A 27 -14.44 -2.07 -1.92
N ASP A 28 -15.10 -3.20 -1.80
CA ASP A 28 -15.05 -4.30 -2.75
C ASP A 28 -13.65 -4.92 -2.96
N GLY A 29 -12.76 -4.73 -2.02
CA GLY A 29 -11.46 -5.36 -2.05
C GLY A 29 -10.40 -4.65 -2.88
N LEU A 30 -10.60 -3.37 -3.20
CA LEU A 30 -9.69 -2.63 -4.05
C LEU A 30 -8.49 -2.01 -3.32
N GLU A 31 -8.65 -1.69 -2.04
CA GLU A 31 -7.61 -1.05 -1.24
C GLU A 31 -7.09 -2.01 -0.18
N ALA A 32 -5.77 -2.20 -0.17
CA ALA A 32 -5.09 -3.02 0.82
C ALA A 32 -4.63 -2.19 2.02
N CYS A 33 -4.77 -2.75 3.22
CA CYS A 33 -4.33 -2.10 4.45
C CYS A 33 -3.61 -3.12 5.35
N PRO A 34 -2.40 -3.58 4.97
CA PRO A 34 -1.68 -4.63 5.65
C PRO A 34 -1.10 -4.16 7.00
N ARG A 35 -1.17 -5.05 8.00
CA ARG A 35 -0.69 -4.82 9.37
C ARG A 35 0.25 -5.95 9.80
N ASN A 36 1.31 -6.16 9.04
CA ASN A 36 2.20 -7.30 9.21
C ASN A 36 3.63 -6.94 9.64
N VAL A 37 3.86 -5.69 10.03
CA VAL A 37 5.16 -5.23 10.49
C VAL A 37 5.24 -5.34 12.01
N PRO A 38 6.27 -6.01 12.58
CA PRO A 38 6.46 -6.06 14.01
C PRO A 38 6.62 -4.66 14.60
N LYS A 39 6.03 -4.41 15.76
CA LYS A 39 6.17 -3.12 16.47
C LYS A 39 7.61 -2.79 16.86
N SER A 40 8.47 -3.80 16.96
CA SER A 40 9.91 -3.67 17.21
C SER A 40 10.72 -3.28 15.99
N ALA A 41 10.11 -3.22 14.80
CA ALA A 41 10.78 -2.79 13.59
C ALA A 41 11.21 -1.32 13.70
N PRO A 42 12.25 -0.90 12.94
CA PRO A 42 12.67 0.49 12.92
C PRO A 42 11.56 1.43 12.45
N VAL A 43 11.51 2.61 13.06
CA VAL A 43 10.63 3.70 12.62
C VAL A 43 11.01 4.12 11.19
N LEU A 44 10.03 4.29 10.33
CA LEU A 44 10.24 4.67 8.95
C LEU A 44 10.67 6.14 8.83
N SER A 45 11.58 6.42 7.90
CA SER A 45 11.78 7.77 7.39
C SER A 45 10.62 8.17 6.47
N GLU A 46 10.53 9.44 6.10
CA GLU A 46 9.52 9.93 5.17
C GLU A 46 9.56 9.18 3.83
N SER A 47 10.75 9.02 3.24
CA SER A 47 10.88 8.30 1.97
C SER A 47 10.51 6.83 2.07
N GLN A 48 10.82 6.19 3.19
CA GLN A 48 10.43 4.81 3.45
C GLN A 48 8.91 4.69 3.66
N ALA A 49 8.31 5.65 4.34
CA ALA A 49 6.86 5.69 4.55
C ALA A 49 6.11 5.88 3.22
N ILE A 50 6.58 6.75 2.35
CA ILE A 50 6.03 6.93 1.01
C ILE A 50 6.15 5.63 0.21
N ALA A 51 7.32 4.99 0.21
CA ALA A 51 7.53 3.73 -0.50
C ALA A 51 6.63 2.62 0.03
N ARG A 52 6.48 2.54 1.34
CA ARG A 52 5.58 1.57 1.99
C ARG A 52 4.12 1.81 1.58
N ALA A 53 3.66 3.04 1.65
CA ALA A 53 2.28 3.39 1.28
C ALA A 53 2.00 3.17 -0.21
N ARG A 54 2.98 3.38 -1.09
CA ARG A 54 2.83 3.09 -2.52
C ARG A 54 2.48 1.63 -2.80
N THR A 55 2.94 0.70 -1.98
CA THR A 55 2.59 -0.73 -2.12
C THR A 55 1.12 -1.02 -1.85
N MET A 56 0.42 -0.09 -1.24
CA MET A 56 -0.99 -0.21 -0.87
C MET A 56 -1.93 0.45 -1.89
N LEU A 57 -1.37 1.08 -2.91
CA LEU A 57 -2.15 1.65 -4.01
C LEU A 57 -2.66 0.53 -4.93
N PRO A 58 -3.86 0.68 -5.51
CA PRO A 58 -4.32 -0.22 -6.55
C PRO A 58 -3.34 -0.28 -7.72
N GLU A 59 -3.24 -1.42 -8.37
CA GLU A 59 -2.40 -1.57 -9.55
C GLU A 59 -2.79 -0.53 -10.62
N GLY A 60 -1.79 0.13 -11.17
CA GLY A 60 -1.99 1.17 -12.19
C GLY A 60 -2.54 2.49 -11.67
N PHE A 61 -2.71 2.66 -10.35
CA PHE A 61 -3.26 3.89 -9.78
C PHE A 61 -2.48 5.14 -10.21
N CYS A 62 -1.17 5.09 -10.25
CA CYS A 62 -0.34 6.22 -10.64
C CYS A 62 -0.06 6.29 -12.14
N GLY A 63 -0.67 5.45 -12.94
CA GLY A 63 -0.48 5.46 -14.38
C GLY A 63 0.97 5.14 -14.83
N PRO A 64 1.39 5.65 -15.99
CA PRO A 64 0.61 6.50 -16.93
C PRO A 64 -0.53 5.75 -17.63
N SER A 65 -1.59 6.46 -17.89
CA SER A 65 -2.74 5.99 -18.67
C SER A 65 -3.32 7.15 -19.49
N THR A 66 -4.37 6.90 -20.27
CA THR A 66 -5.03 7.93 -21.05
C THR A 66 -5.52 9.11 -20.21
N PHE A 67 -5.91 8.85 -18.95
CA PHE A 67 -6.51 9.88 -18.08
C PHE A 67 -5.60 10.29 -16.92
N VAL A 68 -4.59 9.51 -16.61
CA VAL A 68 -3.70 9.74 -15.46
C VAL A 68 -2.27 9.86 -15.94
N SER A 69 -1.66 11.01 -15.68
CA SER A 69 -0.24 11.26 -16.01
C SER A 69 0.68 10.74 -14.93
N GLY A 70 0.25 10.75 -13.68
CA GLY A 70 1.02 10.31 -12.54
C GLY A 70 0.29 10.54 -11.22
N CYS A 71 1.03 10.37 -10.12
CA CYS A 71 0.58 10.67 -8.77
C CYS A 71 1.55 11.59 -8.07
N ASP A 72 1.00 12.50 -7.27
CA ASP A 72 1.76 13.22 -6.25
C ASP A 72 1.52 12.57 -4.89
N ALA A 73 2.58 12.46 -4.09
CA ALA A 73 2.50 12.03 -2.70
C ALA A 73 2.68 13.25 -1.79
N GLU A 74 1.77 13.43 -0.84
CA GLU A 74 1.83 14.50 0.17
C GLU A 74 1.96 13.85 1.56
N PRO A 75 3.20 13.65 2.07
CA PRO A 75 3.44 13.04 3.36
C PRO A 75 3.37 14.06 4.49
N GLU A 76 2.83 13.62 5.62
CA GLU A 76 2.84 14.36 6.88
C GLU A 76 3.01 13.37 8.03
N PHE A 77 3.88 13.67 8.99
CA PHE A 77 3.93 12.95 10.25
C PHE A 77 3.21 13.78 11.32
N ALA A 78 2.07 13.32 11.75
CA ALA A 78 1.25 14.01 12.73
C ALA A 78 0.51 13.03 13.63
N LEU A 79 0.34 13.38 14.91
CA LEU A 79 -0.38 12.57 15.90
C LEU A 79 0.17 11.13 15.99
N GLY A 80 1.49 10.98 15.90
CA GLY A 80 2.17 9.67 16.02
C GLY A 80 1.98 8.76 14.81
N ALA A 81 1.59 9.26 13.67
CA ALA A 81 1.36 8.48 12.46
C ALA A 81 1.83 9.20 11.20
N TRP A 82 2.21 8.42 10.22
CA TRP A 82 2.40 8.91 8.86
C TRP A 82 1.05 9.05 8.18
N ARG A 83 0.76 10.23 7.66
CA ARG A 83 -0.47 10.56 6.94
C ARG A 83 -0.09 10.96 5.55
N MET A 84 -0.62 10.28 4.56
CA MET A 84 -0.23 10.48 3.18
C MET A 84 -1.43 10.55 2.27
N TYR A 85 -1.46 11.59 1.46
CA TYR A 85 -2.34 11.67 0.31
C TYR A 85 -1.58 11.29 -0.95
N PHE A 86 -2.15 10.38 -1.72
CA PHE A 86 -1.75 10.13 -3.10
C PHE A 86 -2.84 10.65 -4.01
N HIS A 87 -2.49 11.64 -4.80
CA HIS A 87 -3.40 12.25 -5.77
C HIS A 87 -2.98 11.89 -7.17
N GLN A 88 -3.88 11.35 -7.95
CA GLN A 88 -3.71 11.27 -9.39
C GLN A 88 -3.72 12.69 -9.96
N PHE A 89 -2.96 12.92 -10.99
CA PHE A 89 -3.03 14.14 -11.77
C PHE A 89 -2.99 13.87 -13.27
N ARG A 90 -3.53 14.80 -14.02
CA ARG A 90 -3.40 14.89 -15.46
C ARG A 90 -2.59 16.14 -15.80
N GLU A 91 -1.55 15.96 -16.56
CA GLU A 91 -0.73 17.06 -17.02
C GLU A 91 -1.16 17.51 -18.42
N ARG A 92 -1.44 18.79 -18.55
CA ARG A 92 -1.79 19.43 -19.82
C ARG A 92 -1.05 20.75 -19.93
N ASN A 93 -0.24 20.91 -20.98
CA ASN A 93 0.50 22.15 -21.23
C ASN A 93 1.30 22.64 -20.01
N GLY A 94 1.97 21.72 -19.30
CA GLY A 94 2.76 22.03 -18.10
C GLY A 94 1.96 22.28 -16.83
N THR A 95 0.65 22.15 -16.87
CA THR A 95 -0.24 22.33 -15.70
C THR A 95 -0.77 20.97 -15.23
N LYS A 96 -0.67 20.73 -13.92
CA LYS A 96 -1.25 19.56 -13.27
C LYS A 96 -2.70 19.83 -12.88
N ASP A 97 -3.61 18.98 -13.34
CA ASP A 97 -5.01 19.01 -12.97
C ASP A 97 -5.38 17.74 -12.22
N ARG A 98 -6.01 17.88 -11.07
CA ARG A 98 -6.48 16.79 -10.19
C ARG A 98 -7.98 16.60 -10.25
N GLY A 99 -8.70 17.52 -10.84
CA GLY A 99 -10.18 17.54 -10.84
C GLY A 99 -10.79 16.27 -11.43
N GLY A 100 -11.70 15.65 -10.69
CA GLY A 100 -12.38 14.42 -11.08
C GLY A 100 -11.53 13.16 -11.05
N LEU A 101 -10.26 13.25 -10.64
CA LEU A 101 -9.36 12.11 -10.52
C LEU A 101 -9.39 11.52 -9.11
N ALA A 102 -8.88 10.31 -8.98
CA ALA A 102 -8.87 9.61 -7.69
C ALA A 102 -7.75 10.11 -6.78
N HIS A 103 -8.00 10.01 -5.48
CA HIS A 103 -6.99 10.07 -4.45
C HIS A 103 -7.16 8.92 -3.47
N THR A 104 -6.14 8.65 -2.69
CA THR A 104 -6.27 7.80 -1.51
C THR A 104 -5.52 8.42 -0.35
N TYR A 105 -6.14 8.35 0.83
CA TYR A 105 -5.56 8.79 2.07
C TYR A 105 -5.12 7.59 2.88
N ILE A 106 -3.80 7.44 3.03
CA ILE A 106 -3.20 6.31 3.73
C ILE A 106 -2.59 6.79 5.04
N ILE A 107 -2.94 6.12 6.12
CA ILE A 107 -2.38 6.36 7.44
C ILE A 107 -1.59 5.13 7.85
N LEU A 108 -0.32 5.32 8.20
CA LEU A 108 0.57 4.29 8.70
C LEU A 108 0.99 4.60 10.14
N ASP A 109 1.14 3.56 10.95
CA ASP A 109 1.87 3.72 12.21
C ASP A 109 3.36 3.99 11.95
N PRO A 110 4.17 4.35 12.97
CA PRO A 110 5.57 4.71 12.74
C PRO A 110 6.42 3.62 12.09
N VAL A 111 6.07 2.35 12.21
CA VAL A 111 6.82 1.22 11.63
C VAL A 111 6.25 0.74 10.29
N GLY A 112 5.15 1.32 9.82
CA GLY A 112 4.60 1.05 8.50
C GLY A 112 3.40 0.11 8.46
N ASN A 113 2.77 -0.20 9.59
CA ASN A 113 1.48 -0.88 9.59
C ASN A 113 0.39 0.08 9.13
N CYS A 114 -0.48 -0.37 8.25
CA CYS A 114 -1.58 0.43 7.80
C CYS A 114 -2.64 0.57 8.90
N ILE A 115 -3.04 1.81 9.18
CA ILE A 115 -4.16 2.14 10.06
C ILE A 115 -5.43 2.35 9.26
N ALA A 116 -5.30 3.03 8.12
CA ALA A 116 -6.41 3.30 7.21
C ALA A 116 -5.91 3.47 5.78
N ASN A 117 -6.73 3.09 4.82
CA ASN A 117 -6.55 3.37 3.40
C ASN A 117 -7.91 3.76 2.84
N ILE A 118 -8.12 5.07 2.67
CA ILE A 118 -9.42 5.66 2.39
C ILE A 118 -9.39 6.28 0.99
N PRO A 119 -10.04 5.64 0.01
CA PRO A 119 -10.13 6.17 -1.33
C PRO A 119 -11.14 7.32 -1.42
N GLY A 120 -10.95 8.16 -2.41
CA GLY A 120 -11.86 9.23 -2.72
C GLY A 120 -11.65 9.74 -4.15
N THR A 121 -12.37 10.80 -4.46
CA THR A 121 -12.28 11.49 -5.75
C THR A 121 -12.16 12.98 -5.50
N ASP A 122 -11.18 13.61 -6.13
CA ASP A 122 -11.03 15.05 -6.04
C ASP A 122 -12.19 15.76 -6.73
N PRO A 123 -12.74 16.84 -6.16
CA PRO A 123 -13.82 17.58 -6.79
C PRO A 123 -13.35 18.14 -8.13
N GLY A 124 -14.22 18.07 -9.12
CA GLY A 124 -14.00 18.75 -10.39
C GLY A 124 -13.96 20.26 -10.22
N ALA A 125 -13.39 20.97 -11.18
CA ALA A 125 -13.47 22.42 -11.21
C ALA A 125 -14.94 22.86 -11.14
N PRO A 126 -15.27 23.89 -10.37
CA PRO A 126 -16.64 24.42 -10.33
C PRO A 126 -17.04 24.84 -11.75
N ARG A 127 -18.24 24.41 -12.15
CA ARG A 127 -18.83 24.77 -13.44
C ARG A 127 -19.39 26.18 -13.39
#